data_90fbc781bb09e3c08f499cb598f11bbe
#
_entry.id   90fbc781bb09e3c08f499cb598f11bbe
#
_cell.length_a   1.000
_cell.length_b   1.000
_cell.length_c   1.000
_cell.angle_alpha   90.00
_cell.angle_beta   90.00
_cell.angle_gamma   90.00
#
_symmetry.space_group_name_H-M   'P 1'
#
loop_
_entity.id
_entity.type
_entity.pdbx_description
1 polymer ?
#
loop_
_entity_poly.entity_id
_entity_poly.type
_entity_poly.pdbx_seq_one_letter_code
_entity_poly.pdbx_strand_id
1 'polypeptide(L)'
;IVFSPRLVNFENYYRPNIQQIDCGSEHSAFVDDIGRLFTCGRSQHGQLGLGNFSDETAPVYVSKIPDKVNQVACGNMHTVTLTLKGEVYVMGANT
;
A
#
# COMPACT_ATOMS: atom_id res chain seq x y z
N ILE A 1 4.18 15.49 -11.73
CA ILE A 1 5.27 16.07 -10.93
C ILE A 1 4.66 17.04 -9.90
N VAL A 2 5.11 16.91 -8.67
CA VAL A 2 4.68 17.79 -7.59
C VAL A 2 5.89 18.62 -7.15
N PHE A 3 5.80 19.94 -7.28
CA PHE A 3 6.89 20.84 -6.94
C PHE A 3 6.85 21.36 -5.51
N SER A 4 5.75 21.13 -4.81
CA SER A 4 5.60 21.52 -3.41
C SER A 4 4.86 20.43 -2.66
N PRO A 5 4.98 20.38 -1.33
CA PRO A 5 4.29 19.36 -0.55
C PRO A 5 2.78 19.38 -0.80
N ARG A 6 2.20 18.21 -0.90
CA ARG A 6 0.76 18.04 -1.08
C ARG A 6 0.26 17.03 -0.07
N LEU A 7 -0.82 17.38 0.62
CA LEU A 7 -1.45 16.48 1.59
C LEU A 7 -2.10 15.30 0.88
N VAL A 8 -1.76 14.08 1.28
CA VAL A 8 -2.40 12.87 0.77
C VAL A 8 -3.77 12.75 1.41
N ASN A 9 -4.80 12.58 0.57
CA ASN A 9 -6.18 12.51 1.02
C ASN A 9 -6.67 11.05 1.02
N PHE A 10 -7.03 10.54 2.20
CA PHE A 10 -7.65 9.22 2.37
C PHE A 10 -9.17 9.37 2.32
N GLU A 11 -9.68 9.90 1.22
CA GLU A 11 -11.02 10.46 1.11
C GLU A 11 -12.18 9.53 1.45
N ASN A 12 -12.00 8.22 1.28
CA ASN A 12 -13.04 7.24 1.58
C ASN A 12 -12.86 6.57 2.95
N TYR A 13 -11.90 7.04 3.74
CA TYR A 13 -11.55 6.40 5.00
C TYR A 13 -11.47 7.44 6.10
N TYR A 14 -12.08 7.13 7.24
CA TYR A 14 -12.10 8.06 8.36
C TYR A 14 -10.73 8.09 9.04
N ARG A 15 -10.03 9.18 8.81
CA ARG A 15 -8.78 9.58 9.49
C ARG A 15 -7.87 8.41 9.92
N PRO A 16 -7.28 7.65 8.99
CA PRO A 16 -6.35 6.60 9.39
C PRO A 16 -5.14 7.21 10.11
N ASN A 17 -4.72 6.57 11.19
CA ASN A 17 -3.54 6.99 11.94
C ASN A 17 -2.34 6.23 11.39
N ILE A 18 -1.67 6.81 10.41
CA ILE A 18 -0.60 6.13 9.68
C ILE A 18 0.63 5.97 10.57
N GLN A 19 1.12 4.74 10.66
CA GLN A 19 2.29 4.38 11.44
C GLN A 19 3.51 4.07 10.59
N GLN A 20 3.30 3.61 9.36
CA GLN A 20 4.38 3.26 8.45
C GLN A 20 4.06 3.71 7.04
N ILE A 21 5.09 4.14 6.33
CA ILE A 21 5.01 4.52 4.94
C ILE A 21 6.23 3.95 4.24
N ASP A 22 6.04 3.40 3.03
CA ASP A 22 7.14 3.06 2.16
C ASP A 22 6.74 3.31 0.72
N CYS A 23 7.72 3.57 -0.13
CA CYS A 23 7.51 3.89 -1.53
C CYS A 23 8.35 2.99 -2.41
N GLY A 24 7.73 2.46 -3.47
CA GLY A 24 8.45 1.83 -4.55
C GLY A 24 8.79 2.85 -5.63
N SER A 25 9.07 2.36 -6.83
CA SER A 25 9.42 3.25 -7.94
C SER A 25 8.24 4.15 -8.36
N GLU A 26 7.03 3.59 -8.39
CA GLU A 26 5.86 4.32 -8.86
C GLU A 26 4.61 4.04 -8.02
N HIS A 27 4.78 3.52 -6.81
CA HIS A 27 3.67 3.25 -5.90
C HIS A 27 4.07 3.53 -4.46
N SER A 28 3.07 3.68 -3.61
CA SER A 28 3.26 3.96 -2.19
C SER A 28 2.36 3.07 -1.35
N ALA A 29 2.81 2.75 -0.15
CA ALA A 29 2.07 1.92 0.78
C ALA A 29 2.08 2.55 2.17
N PHE A 30 0.97 2.42 2.88
CA PHE A 30 0.75 3.01 4.19
C PHE A 30 0.11 1.98 5.11
N VAL A 31 0.59 1.87 6.34
CA VAL A 31 -0.01 1.00 7.35
C VAL A 31 -0.45 1.88 8.51
N ASP A 32 -1.71 1.72 8.95
CA ASP A 32 -2.22 2.47 10.08
C ASP A 32 -2.06 1.69 11.40
N ASP A 33 -2.48 2.32 12.50
CA ASP A 33 -2.29 1.79 13.85
C ASP A 33 -3.16 0.57 14.16
N ILE A 34 -4.21 0.33 13.39
CA ILE A 34 -5.06 -0.85 13.57
C ILE A 34 -4.77 -1.95 12.55
N GLY A 35 -3.68 -1.82 11.79
CA GLY A 35 -3.21 -2.87 10.89
C GLY A 35 -3.80 -2.84 9.50
N ARG A 36 -4.40 -1.72 9.07
CA ARG A 36 -4.92 -1.61 7.71
C ARG A 36 -3.81 -1.17 6.77
N LEU A 37 -3.75 -1.82 5.60
CA LEU A 37 -2.84 -1.46 4.53
C LEU A 37 -3.58 -0.65 3.48
N PHE A 38 -3.00 0.49 3.10
CA PHE A 38 -3.49 1.31 2.00
C PHE A 38 -2.38 1.43 0.96
N THR A 39 -2.76 1.41 -0.31
CA THR A 39 -1.80 1.58 -1.41
C THR A 39 -2.33 2.54 -2.44
N CYS A 40 -1.43 3.20 -3.17
CA CYS A 40 -1.78 4.05 -4.31
C CYS A 40 -0.61 4.13 -5.27
N GLY A 41 -0.87 4.61 -6.47
CA GLY A 41 0.11 4.77 -7.52
C GLY A 41 -0.15 3.82 -8.67
N ARG A 42 0.91 3.39 -9.34
CA ARG A 42 0.79 2.51 -10.50
C ARG A 42 0.62 1.07 -10.09
N SER A 43 -0.18 0.34 -10.87
CA SER A 43 -0.49 -1.08 -10.61
C SER A 43 -0.33 -1.94 -11.86
N GLN A 44 0.60 -1.61 -12.74
CA GLN A 44 0.83 -2.38 -13.97
C GLN A 44 1.21 -3.83 -13.69
N HIS A 45 1.81 -4.08 -12.54
CA HIS A 45 2.24 -5.42 -12.13
C HIS A 45 1.43 -5.96 -10.95
N GLY A 46 0.32 -5.30 -10.59
CA GLY A 46 -0.49 -5.71 -9.46
C GLY A 46 0.11 -5.35 -8.11
N GLN A 47 1.07 -4.42 -8.06
CA GLN A 47 1.80 -4.09 -6.83
C GLN A 47 0.94 -3.43 -5.76
N LEU A 48 -0.25 -2.94 -6.10
CA LEU A 48 -1.16 -2.36 -5.12
C LEU A 48 -1.95 -3.41 -4.34
N GLY A 49 -1.96 -4.67 -4.81
CA GLY A 49 -2.62 -5.76 -4.10
C GLY A 49 -4.14 -5.71 -4.14
N LEU A 50 -4.72 -5.02 -5.12
CA LEU A 50 -6.17 -4.80 -5.19
C LEU A 50 -6.89 -5.83 -6.08
N GLY A 51 -6.15 -6.78 -6.64
CA GLY A 51 -6.72 -7.82 -7.50
C GLY A 51 -6.96 -7.38 -8.92
N ASN A 52 -6.39 -6.26 -9.33
CA ASN A 52 -6.49 -5.74 -10.70
C ASN A 52 -5.22 -4.97 -11.05
N PHE A 53 -5.19 -4.41 -12.26
CA PHE A 53 -4.05 -3.64 -12.75
C PHE A 53 -4.38 -2.14 -12.91
N SER A 54 -5.43 -1.68 -12.25
CA SER A 54 -5.83 -0.28 -12.31
C SER A 54 -4.97 0.59 -11.39
N ASP A 55 -4.46 1.69 -11.93
CA ASP A 55 -3.74 2.68 -11.13
C ASP A 55 -4.71 3.40 -10.20
N GLU A 56 -4.23 3.81 -9.03
CA GLU A 56 -5.02 4.55 -8.06
C GLU A 56 -4.32 5.85 -7.70
N THR A 57 -5.03 6.95 -7.83
CA THR A 57 -4.46 8.27 -7.53
C THR A 57 -4.56 8.65 -6.05
N ALA A 58 -5.42 7.98 -5.30
CA ALA A 58 -5.58 8.17 -3.87
C ALA A 58 -5.45 6.82 -3.17
N PRO A 59 -5.04 6.78 -1.89
CA PRO A 59 -4.90 5.52 -1.19
C PRO A 59 -6.19 4.71 -1.14
N VAL A 60 -6.07 3.42 -1.40
CA VAL A 60 -7.18 2.46 -1.36
C VAL A 60 -6.84 1.36 -0.37
N TYR A 61 -7.81 0.98 0.44
CA TYR A 61 -7.65 -0.09 1.41
C TYR A 61 -7.46 -1.44 0.70
N VAL A 62 -6.42 -2.17 1.10
CA VAL A 62 -6.14 -3.50 0.56
C VAL A 62 -6.86 -4.53 1.42
N SER A 63 -7.98 -5.05 0.92
CA SER A 63 -8.84 -5.97 1.68
C SER A 63 -8.47 -7.45 1.52
N LYS A 64 -7.55 -7.76 0.62
CA LYS A 64 -7.25 -9.17 0.28
C LYS A 64 -6.25 -9.85 1.21
N ILE A 65 -5.61 -9.10 2.10
CA ILE A 65 -4.75 -9.67 3.13
C ILE A 65 -5.66 -10.04 4.31
N PRO A 66 -5.64 -11.31 4.74
CA PRO A 66 -6.64 -11.79 5.71
C PRO A 66 -6.41 -11.33 7.16
N ASP A 67 -5.24 -10.77 7.45
CA ASP A 67 -4.89 -10.37 8.80
C ASP A 67 -4.36 -8.95 8.86
N LYS A 68 -4.23 -8.44 10.08
CA LYS A 68 -3.66 -7.11 10.31
C LYS A 68 -2.21 -7.08 9.88
N VAL A 69 -1.84 -6.03 9.16
CA VAL A 69 -0.49 -5.82 8.66
C VAL A 69 0.35 -5.13 9.74
N ASN A 70 1.54 -5.65 9.99
CA ASN A 70 2.47 -5.12 10.97
C ASN A 70 3.57 -4.28 10.31
N GLN A 71 4.05 -4.70 9.14
CA GLN A 71 5.10 -4.00 8.41
C GLN A 71 4.86 -4.08 6.92
N VAL A 72 5.33 -3.05 6.21
CA VAL A 72 5.28 -3.02 4.74
C VAL A 72 6.63 -2.57 4.21
N ALA A 73 7.03 -3.14 3.08
CA ALA A 73 8.21 -2.72 2.33
C ALA A 73 7.88 -2.74 0.85
N CYS A 74 8.28 -1.72 0.13
CA CYS A 74 8.06 -1.61 -1.31
C CYS A 74 9.37 -1.78 -2.04
N GLY A 75 9.39 -2.70 -3.01
CA GLY A 75 10.48 -2.78 -3.96
C GLY A 75 10.13 -1.97 -5.20
N ASN A 76 10.87 -2.17 -6.28
CA ASN A 76 10.69 -1.41 -7.50
C ASN A 76 9.27 -1.55 -8.06
N MET A 77 8.80 -2.79 -8.19
CA MET A 77 7.48 -3.09 -8.78
C MET A 77 6.70 -4.09 -7.94
N HIS A 78 7.01 -4.18 -6.65
CA HIS A 78 6.31 -5.11 -5.76
C HIS A 78 6.17 -4.51 -4.37
N THR A 79 5.24 -5.07 -3.61
CA THR A 79 4.97 -4.70 -2.22
C THR A 79 5.03 -5.96 -1.38
N VAL A 80 5.71 -5.92 -0.27
CA VAL A 80 5.84 -7.06 0.66
C VAL A 80 5.27 -6.63 2.00
N THR A 81 4.41 -7.45 2.57
CA THR A 81 3.80 -7.17 3.87
C THR A 81 4.06 -8.32 4.84
N LEU A 82 4.22 -7.95 6.12
CA LEU A 82 4.29 -8.89 7.22
C LEU A 82 3.06 -8.67 8.09
N THR A 83 2.31 -9.74 8.36
CA THR A 83 1.14 -9.67 9.23
C THR A 83 1.51 -9.89 10.69
N LEU A 84 0.57 -9.59 11.59
CA LEU A 84 0.76 -9.86 13.02
C LEU A 84 0.90 -11.35 13.32
N LYS A 85 0.43 -12.22 12.43
CA LYS A 85 0.59 -13.68 12.57
C LYS A 85 1.93 -14.17 12.03
N GLY A 86 2.78 -13.27 11.54
CA GLY A 86 4.08 -13.64 11.00
C GLY A 86 4.05 -14.14 9.56
N GLU A 87 2.95 -13.98 8.86
CA GLU A 87 2.83 -14.39 7.46
C GLU A 87 3.28 -13.26 6.54
N VAL A 88 3.93 -13.62 5.45
CA VAL A 88 4.45 -12.66 4.46
C VAL A 88 3.64 -12.79 3.17
N TYR A 89 3.13 -11.66 2.68
CA TYR A 89 2.43 -11.60 1.41
C TYR A 89 3.19 -10.70 0.45
N VAL A 90 3.28 -11.12 -0.81
CA VAL A 90 3.96 -10.37 -1.86
C VAL A 90 2.96 -10.04 -2.95
N MET A 91 2.96 -8.78 -3.40
CA MET A 91 2.07 -8.29 -4.45
C MET A 91 2.91 -7.63 -5.52
N GLY A 92 2.65 -7.94 -6.78
CA GLY A 92 3.33 -7.30 -7.89
C GLY A 92 4.27 -8.21 -8.66
N ALA A 93 5.24 -7.60 -9.35
CA ALA A 93 6.19 -8.34 -10.16
C ALA A 93 7.15 -9.13 -9.27
N ASN A 94 7.24 -10.41 -9.54
CA ASN A 94 8.11 -11.33 -8.79
C ASN A 94 9.35 -11.63 -9.61
N THR A 95 10.22 -10.65 -9.68
CA THR A 95 11.46 -10.78 -10.46
C THR A 95 12.67 -10.59 -9.57
#